data_642fe10f469e739723c0e5e45c25169d
#
_entry.id   642fe10f469e739723c0e5e45c25169d
#
_cell.length_a   1.000
_cell.length_b   1.000
_cell.length_c   1.000
_cell.angle_alpha   90.00
_cell.angle_beta   90.00
_cell.angle_gamma   90.00
#
_symmetry.space_group_name_H-M   'P 1'
#
loop_
_entity.id
_entity.type
_entity.pdbx_description
1 polymer ?
#
loop_
_entity_poly.entity_id
_entity_poly.type
_entity_poly.pdbx_seq_one_letter_code
_entity_poly.pdbx_strand_id
1 'polypeptide(L)'
;MSRYAIMRFAKYKVGSVANIERHQRHRDRLRNRAHPERENENRTWKRHDETMYKTVRKAIKEQERQTGRRVRKDANVLCELVLTFSPEMEEHICLPNWVKANFLWVSKTFGKGKMIRADLNRDEATTHLHCFVLMTDENGRFNSSRFFNKKKQIVEMQDSYAEAMTPFGLERGISKEQTGAIHQTLNEWKKAECERLEKELAELADNVLAEDSSTQSIQPSESEIFDGLL
;
A
#
# COMPACT_ATOMS: atom_id res chain seq x y z
N MET A 1 14.14 -5.83 -12.19
CA MET A 1 12.99 -4.93 -11.99
C MET A 1 11.91 -5.71 -11.27
N SER A 2 11.49 -5.24 -10.08
CA SER A 2 10.46 -5.92 -9.28
C SER A 2 9.08 -5.75 -9.96
N ARG A 3 8.28 -6.82 -10.03
CA ARG A 3 6.97 -6.83 -10.71
C ARG A 3 5.89 -7.48 -9.86
N TYR A 4 5.83 -7.12 -8.58
CA TYR A 4 4.95 -7.82 -7.65
C TYR A 4 3.56 -7.19 -7.56
N ALA A 5 2.54 -8.06 -7.55
CA ALA A 5 1.20 -7.75 -7.08
C ALA A 5 1.19 -7.82 -5.54
N ILE A 6 0.87 -6.73 -4.89
CA ILE A 6 0.96 -6.60 -3.43
C ILE A 6 -0.43 -6.41 -2.86
N MET A 7 -0.84 -7.32 -1.96
CA MET A 7 -2.09 -7.25 -1.23
C MET A 7 -1.82 -7.30 0.28
N ARG A 8 -2.36 -6.33 0.99
CA ARG A 8 -2.41 -6.28 2.46
C ARG A 8 -3.86 -6.13 2.91
N PHE A 9 -4.15 -6.54 4.14
CA PHE A 9 -5.49 -6.38 4.69
C PHE A 9 -5.46 -6.04 6.18
N ALA A 10 -6.50 -5.35 6.63
CA ALA A 10 -6.79 -5.10 8.03
C ALA A 10 -8.28 -5.36 8.31
N LYS A 11 -8.59 -5.87 9.52
CA LYS A 11 -9.96 -6.15 9.94
C LYS A 11 -10.40 -5.17 11.00
N TYR A 12 -11.62 -4.69 10.91
CA TYR A 12 -12.12 -3.63 11.79
C TYR A 12 -13.44 -3.99 12.46
N LYS A 13 -13.52 -3.67 13.74
CA LYS A 13 -14.74 -3.73 14.54
C LYS A 13 -15.58 -2.47 14.30
N VAL A 14 -16.86 -2.53 14.67
CA VAL A 14 -17.81 -1.41 14.50
C VAL A 14 -17.26 -0.09 15.03
N GLY A 15 -16.68 -0.11 16.25
CA GLY A 15 -16.16 1.11 16.89
C GLY A 15 -15.00 1.79 16.16
N SER A 16 -14.27 1.06 15.33
CA SER A 16 -13.14 1.60 14.56
C SER A 16 -13.53 2.23 13.22
N VAL A 17 -14.71 1.89 12.68
CA VAL A 17 -15.11 2.29 11.30
C VAL A 17 -15.17 3.81 11.13
N ALA A 18 -15.73 4.54 12.11
CA ALA A 18 -15.84 6.00 12.03
C ALA A 18 -14.45 6.68 12.02
N ASN A 19 -13.50 6.14 12.79
CA ASN A 19 -12.13 6.69 12.85
C ASN A 19 -11.39 6.46 11.54
N ILE A 20 -11.53 5.26 10.93
CA ILE A 20 -10.94 4.95 9.64
C ILE A 20 -11.50 5.85 8.55
N GLU A 21 -12.82 6.02 8.52
CA GLU A 21 -13.46 6.92 7.56
C GLU A 21 -12.98 8.36 7.72
N ARG A 22 -12.80 8.83 8.97
CA ARG A 22 -12.23 10.15 9.24
C ARG A 22 -10.79 10.25 8.75
N HIS A 23 -9.98 9.23 8.99
CA HIS A 23 -8.61 9.17 8.50
C HIS A 23 -8.55 9.26 6.97
N GLN A 24 -9.39 8.51 6.25
CA GLN A 24 -9.49 8.57 4.79
C GLN A 24 -9.95 9.93 4.25
N ARG A 25 -10.80 10.65 4.97
CA ARG A 25 -11.27 12.00 4.59
C ARG A 25 -10.27 13.11 4.87
N HIS A 26 -9.40 12.93 5.85
CA HIS A 26 -8.45 13.95 6.31
C HIS A 26 -7.01 13.67 5.87
N ARG A 27 -6.82 12.79 4.90
CA ARG A 27 -5.49 12.52 4.30
C ARG A 27 -4.84 13.78 3.77
N ASP A 28 -5.61 14.71 3.25
CA ASP A 28 -5.16 16.02 2.78
C ASP A 28 -4.38 16.82 3.82
N ARG A 29 -4.56 16.54 5.11
CA ARG A 29 -3.85 17.17 6.23
C ARG A 29 -2.64 16.40 6.72
N LEU A 30 -2.42 15.18 6.21
CA LEU A 30 -1.27 14.37 6.60
C LEU A 30 -0.05 14.82 5.81
N ARG A 31 1.00 15.24 6.52
CA ARG A 31 2.25 15.81 6.00
C ARG A 31 3.14 14.85 5.16
N ASN A 32 2.68 13.64 4.84
CA ASN A 32 3.48 12.59 4.22
C ASN A 32 3.14 12.35 2.74
N ARG A 33 2.76 13.38 2.00
CA ARG A 33 2.55 13.26 0.57
C ARG A 33 3.90 13.35 -0.14
N ALA A 34 4.27 12.29 -0.83
CA ALA A 34 5.46 12.28 -1.67
C ALA A 34 5.22 13.08 -2.98
N HIS A 35 3.98 13.09 -3.46
CA HIS A 35 3.57 13.66 -4.75
C HIS A 35 2.30 14.53 -4.61
N PRO A 36 2.35 15.67 -3.89
CA PRO A 36 1.17 16.52 -3.67
C PRO A 36 0.57 17.09 -4.98
N GLU A 37 1.37 17.20 -6.02
CA GLU A 37 0.93 17.62 -7.36
C GLU A 37 -0.04 16.65 -8.02
N ARG A 38 -0.06 15.37 -7.57
CA ARG A 38 -0.93 14.31 -8.08
C ARG A 38 -2.23 14.14 -7.27
N GLU A 39 -2.53 15.04 -6.33
CA GLU A 39 -3.75 14.98 -5.51
C GLU A 39 -5.04 14.94 -6.35
N ASN A 40 -5.08 15.69 -7.44
CA ASN A 40 -6.22 15.72 -8.37
C ASN A 40 -6.44 14.40 -9.13
N GLU A 41 -5.48 13.48 -9.07
CA GLU A 41 -5.56 12.14 -9.65
C GLU A 41 -6.16 11.11 -8.68
N ASN A 42 -6.29 11.45 -7.40
CA ASN A 42 -6.97 10.61 -6.42
C ASN A 42 -8.45 10.44 -6.78
N ARG A 43 -9.00 9.26 -6.55
CA ARG A 43 -10.40 8.94 -6.86
C ARG A 43 -11.04 8.17 -5.71
N THR A 44 -12.30 8.49 -5.46
CA THR A 44 -13.12 7.77 -4.48
C THR A 44 -14.38 7.21 -5.16
N TRP A 45 -14.63 5.94 -4.96
CA TRP A 45 -15.88 5.27 -5.34
C TRP A 45 -16.64 4.86 -4.10
N LYS A 46 -17.91 5.22 -4.02
CA LYS A 46 -18.82 4.86 -2.94
C LYS A 46 -20.01 4.13 -3.52
N ARG A 47 -20.44 3.08 -2.85
CA ARG A 47 -21.66 2.38 -3.23
C ARG A 47 -22.93 3.19 -2.90
N HIS A 48 -22.87 3.98 -1.83
CA HIS A 48 -23.97 4.82 -1.33
C HIS A 48 -23.42 6.18 -0.93
N ASP A 49 -24.23 7.22 -1.01
CA ASP A 49 -23.87 8.59 -0.62
C ASP A 49 -23.78 8.80 0.90
N GLU A 50 -23.85 7.73 1.66
CA GLU A 50 -23.74 7.76 3.11
C GLU A 50 -22.33 7.37 3.60
N THR A 51 -22.09 7.61 4.89
CA THR A 51 -20.83 7.24 5.52
C THR A 51 -20.67 5.72 5.62
N MET A 52 -19.42 5.23 5.60
CA MET A 52 -19.14 3.81 5.81
C MET A 52 -19.71 3.31 7.14
N TYR A 53 -19.63 4.15 8.20
CA TYR A 53 -20.22 3.81 9.49
C TYR A 53 -21.74 3.57 9.39
N LYS A 54 -22.47 4.45 8.69
CA LYS A 54 -23.93 4.26 8.48
C LYS A 54 -24.22 3.00 7.70
N THR A 55 -23.47 2.72 6.64
CA THR A 55 -23.63 1.49 5.83
C THR A 55 -23.39 0.24 6.67
N VAL A 56 -22.32 0.20 7.46
CA VAL A 56 -22.03 -0.91 8.38
C VAL A 56 -23.14 -1.08 9.42
N ARG A 57 -23.64 0.02 10.00
CA ARG A 57 -24.74 -0.02 10.98
C ARG A 57 -26.05 -0.55 10.38
N LYS A 58 -26.35 -0.22 9.11
CA LYS A 58 -27.50 -0.77 8.39
C LYS A 58 -27.36 -2.28 8.18
N ALA A 59 -26.18 -2.74 7.75
CA ALA A 59 -25.91 -4.16 7.57
C ALA A 59 -26.01 -4.95 8.90
N ILE A 60 -25.57 -4.38 10.02
CA ILE A 60 -25.75 -4.96 11.36
C ILE A 60 -27.23 -5.09 11.72
N LYS A 61 -27.99 -4.00 11.57
CA LYS A 61 -29.42 -4.03 11.87
C LYS A 61 -30.19 -5.04 11.02
N GLU A 62 -29.82 -5.15 9.74
CA GLU A 62 -30.41 -6.11 8.84
C GLU A 62 -30.11 -7.57 9.25
N GLN A 63 -28.86 -7.88 9.63
CA GLN A 63 -28.53 -9.19 10.17
C GLN A 63 -29.31 -9.49 11.47
N GLU A 64 -29.37 -8.52 12.40
CA GLU A 64 -30.11 -8.68 13.65
C GLU A 64 -31.61 -8.92 13.40
N ARG A 65 -32.20 -8.21 12.43
CA ARG A 65 -33.59 -8.42 12.01
C ARG A 65 -33.82 -9.83 11.44
N GLN A 66 -32.92 -10.30 10.58
CA GLN A 66 -33.06 -11.60 9.91
C GLN A 66 -32.82 -12.78 10.88
N THR A 67 -31.89 -12.61 11.81
CA THR A 67 -31.45 -13.72 12.67
C THR A 67 -32.05 -13.72 14.07
N GLY A 68 -32.65 -12.60 14.50
CA GLY A 68 -33.08 -12.35 15.89
C GLY A 68 -31.94 -12.25 16.89
N ARG A 69 -30.68 -12.24 16.43
CA ARG A 69 -29.49 -12.24 17.30
C ARG A 69 -28.65 -10.98 17.08
N ARG A 70 -28.20 -10.38 18.19
CA ARG A 70 -27.29 -9.23 18.15
C ARG A 70 -25.93 -9.61 17.60
N VAL A 71 -25.36 -8.71 16.81
CA VAL A 71 -23.96 -8.81 16.38
C VAL A 71 -23.05 -8.50 17.58
N ARG A 72 -22.06 -9.35 17.81
CA ARG A 72 -21.12 -9.17 18.93
C ARG A 72 -20.33 -7.88 18.78
N LYS A 73 -20.02 -7.21 19.89
CA LYS A 73 -19.25 -5.94 19.91
C LYS A 73 -17.81 -6.12 19.35
N ASP A 74 -17.25 -7.31 19.50
CA ASP A 74 -15.91 -7.67 19.04
C ASP A 74 -15.89 -8.26 17.61
N ALA A 75 -17.04 -8.36 16.93
CA ALA A 75 -17.11 -8.86 15.58
C ALA A 75 -16.35 -7.96 14.60
N ASN A 76 -15.53 -8.58 13.75
CA ASN A 76 -14.93 -7.90 12.61
C ASN A 76 -16.00 -7.73 11.52
N VAL A 77 -16.40 -6.49 11.28
CA VAL A 77 -17.51 -6.14 10.36
C VAL A 77 -17.04 -5.58 9.02
N LEU A 78 -15.83 -5.04 8.99
CA LEU A 78 -15.23 -4.43 7.81
C LEU A 78 -13.81 -4.97 7.63
N CYS A 79 -13.44 -5.18 6.38
CA CYS A 79 -12.07 -5.41 5.95
C CYS A 79 -11.63 -4.27 5.05
N GLU A 80 -10.45 -3.74 5.29
CA GLU A 80 -9.72 -2.90 4.36
C GLU A 80 -8.70 -3.76 3.63
N LEU A 81 -8.73 -3.72 2.31
CA LEU A 81 -7.69 -4.25 1.45
C LEU A 81 -6.87 -3.09 0.92
N VAL A 82 -5.56 -3.17 1.04
CA VAL A 82 -4.61 -2.27 0.38
C VAL A 82 -3.99 -3.05 -0.78
N LEU A 83 -4.32 -2.64 -1.99
CA LEU A 83 -3.92 -3.28 -3.23
C LEU A 83 -2.96 -2.33 -3.97
N THR A 84 -1.77 -2.82 -4.30
CA THR A 84 -0.73 -2.03 -4.96
C THR A 84 0.18 -2.94 -5.78
N PHE A 85 1.18 -2.36 -6.40
CA PHE A 85 2.18 -3.05 -7.20
C PHE A 85 3.57 -2.45 -6.92
N SER A 86 4.62 -3.12 -7.40
CA SER A 86 5.99 -2.62 -7.29
C SER A 86 6.12 -1.25 -7.97
N PRO A 87 6.78 -0.25 -7.35
CA PRO A 87 6.88 1.11 -7.89
C PRO A 87 7.41 1.18 -9.32
N GLU A 88 8.30 0.27 -9.69
CA GLU A 88 8.90 0.17 -11.02
C GLU A 88 7.88 -0.12 -12.13
N MET A 89 6.68 -0.56 -11.75
CA MET A 89 5.60 -0.86 -12.69
C MET A 89 4.63 0.32 -12.93
N GLU A 90 4.81 1.45 -12.24
CA GLU A 90 3.89 2.60 -12.29
C GLU A 90 3.64 3.09 -13.73
N GLU A 91 4.69 3.19 -14.54
CA GLU A 91 4.60 3.67 -15.92
C GLU A 91 4.10 2.61 -16.92
N HIS A 92 4.13 1.33 -16.52
CA HIS A 92 3.76 0.21 -17.39
C HIS A 92 2.29 -0.22 -17.20
N ILE A 93 1.63 0.24 -16.15
CA ILE A 93 0.27 -0.18 -15.81
C ILE A 93 -0.77 0.78 -16.35
N CYS A 94 -1.69 0.28 -17.19
CA CYS A 94 -2.91 0.98 -17.53
C CYS A 94 -3.82 1.05 -16.29
N LEU A 95 -3.73 2.15 -15.54
CA LEU A 95 -4.36 2.30 -14.23
C LEU A 95 -5.88 2.10 -14.22
N PRO A 96 -6.67 2.61 -15.19
CA PRO A 96 -8.11 2.34 -15.23
C PRO A 96 -8.45 0.85 -15.34
N ASN A 97 -7.70 0.11 -16.16
CA ASN A 97 -7.88 -1.33 -16.33
C ASN A 97 -7.46 -2.09 -15.07
N TRP A 98 -6.37 -1.68 -14.42
CA TRP A 98 -5.91 -2.25 -13.16
C TRP A 98 -6.94 -2.04 -12.04
N VAL A 99 -7.50 -0.84 -11.88
CA VAL A 99 -8.58 -0.57 -10.91
C VAL A 99 -9.79 -1.46 -11.18
N LYS A 100 -10.21 -1.58 -12.44
CA LYS A 100 -11.34 -2.46 -12.84
C LYS A 100 -11.06 -3.92 -12.48
N ALA A 101 -9.86 -4.43 -12.77
CA ALA A 101 -9.47 -5.80 -12.42
C ALA A 101 -9.49 -6.03 -10.91
N ASN A 102 -9.02 -5.07 -10.12
CA ASN A 102 -9.10 -5.12 -8.66
C ASN A 102 -10.56 -5.19 -8.17
N PHE A 103 -11.46 -4.38 -8.72
CA PHE A 103 -12.88 -4.43 -8.35
C PHE A 103 -13.53 -5.77 -8.70
N LEU A 104 -13.17 -6.34 -9.84
CA LEU A 104 -13.64 -7.66 -10.24
C LEU A 104 -13.12 -8.76 -9.31
N TRP A 105 -11.82 -8.72 -8.96
CA TRP A 105 -11.24 -9.67 -8.03
C TRP A 105 -11.87 -9.56 -6.63
N VAL A 106 -12.02 -8.35 -6.09
CA VAL A 106 -12.69 -8.12 -4.79
C VAL A 106 -14.13 -8.65 -4.82
N SER A 107 -14.87 -8.38 -5.91
CA SER A 107 -16.25 -8.87 -6.08
C SER A 107 -16.34 -10.40 -6.15
N LYS A 108 -15.39 -11.04 -6.83
CA LYS A 108 -15.29 -12.51 -6.93
C LYS A 108 -14.95 -13.14 -5.58
N THR A 109 -14.00 -12.57 -4.86
CA THR A 109 -13.46 -13.12 -3.61
C THR A 109 -14.41 -12.94 -2.44
N PHE A 110 -15.00 -11.77 -2.27
CA PHE A 110 -15.84 -11.43 -1.11
C PHE A 110 -17.33 -11.48 -1.39
N GLY A 111 -17.72 -11.47 -2.64
CA GLY A 111 -19.10 -11.46 -3.10
C GLY A 111 -19.54 -10.10 -3.65
N LYS A 112 -20.37 -10.17 -4.69
CA LYS A 112 -20.91 -8.99 -5.37
C LYS A 112 -21.64 -8.07 -4.39
N GLY A 113 -21.31 -6.79 -4.45
CA GLY A 113 -22.00 -5.76 -3.67
C GLY A 113 -21.52 -5.61 -2.23
N LYS A 114 -20.48 -6.34 -1.78
CA LYS A 114 -19.93 -6.19 -0.43
C LYS A 114 -18.88 -5.09 -0.30
N MET A 115 -18.23 -4.69 -1.39
CA MET A 115 -17.39 -3.51 -1.41
C MET A 115 -18.25 -2.25 -1.29
N ILE A 116 -18.09 -1.48 -0.23
CA ILE A 116 -18.90 -0.29 0.07
C ILE A 116 -18.20 1.02 -0.27
N ARG A 117 -16.86 1.01 -0.33
CA ARG A 117 -16.03 2.14 -0.72
C ARG A 117 -14.71 1.66 -1.28
N ALA A 118 -14.15 2.43 -2.21
CA ALA A 118 -12.77 2.30 -2.64
C ALA A 118 -12.15 3.69 -2.82
N ASP A 119 -10.88 3.83 -2.43
CA ASP A 119 -10.10 5.07 -2.57
C ASP A 119 -8.78 4.75 -3.28
N LEU A 120 -8.56 5.36 -4.43
CA LEU A 120 -7.29 5.33 -5.15
C LEU A 120 -6.46 6.53 -4.71
N ASN A 121 -5.24 6.29 -4.28
CA ASN A 121 -4.27 7.31 -3.89
C ASN A 121 -3.07 7.26 -4.83
N ARG A 122 -2.72 8.42 -5.37
CA ARG A 122 -1.59 8.63 -6.27
C ARG A 122 -0.61 9.69 -5.77
N ASP A 123 -0.96 10.39 -4.72
CA ASP A 123 -0.19 11.47 -4.10
C ASP A 123 0.77 11.00 -3.00
N GLU A 124 0.78 9.71 -2.70
CA GLU A 124 1.71 9.07 -1.78
C GLU A 124 2.88 8.40 -2.54
N ALA A 125 3.86 7.86 -1.82
CA ALA A 125 5.08 7.27 -2.40
C ALA A 125 4.83 6.16 -3.45
N THR A 126 3.70 5.47 -3.37
CA THR A 126 3.29 4.44 -4.33
C THR A 126 1.81 4.55 -4.61
N THR A 127 1.41 4.34 -5.87
CA THR A 127 -0.01 4.24 -6.23
C THR A 127 -0.64 3.02 -5.57
N HIS A 128 -1.73 3.20 -4.84
CA HIS A 128 -2.43 2.12 -4.17
C HIS A 128 -3.94 2.37 -4.07
N LEU A 129 -4.67 1.26 -3.95
CA LEU A 129 -6.12 1.23 -3.88
C LEU A 129 -6.57 0.65 -2.54
N HIS A 130 -7.30 1.42 -1.74
CA HIS A 130 -8.00 0.93 -0.57
C HIS A 130 -9.38 0.44 -0.96
N CYS A 131 -9.73 -0.81 -0.64
CA CYS A 131 -11.07 -1.34 -0.83
C CYS A 131 -11.66 -1.72 0.53
N PHE A 132 -12.80 -1.16 0.87
CA PHE A 132 -13.52 -1.41 2.12
C PHE A 132 -14.68 -2.37 1.87
N VAL A 133 -14.61 -3.55 2.50
CA VAL A 133 -15.50 -4.68 2.23
C VAL A 133 -16.22 -5.12 3.49
N LEU A 134 -17.55 -5.27 3.41
CA LEU A 134 -18.34 -5.88 4.49
C LEU A 134 -17.99 -7.35 4.65
N MET A 135 -17.71 -7.76 5.89
CA MET A 135 -17.30 -9.13 6.23
C MET A 135 -18.49 -10.06 6.46
N THR A 136 -19.45 -10.05 5.54
CA THR A 136 -20.63 -10.91 5.61
C THR A 136 -20.48 -12.15 4.73
N ASP A 137 -21.05 -13.28 5.17
CA ASP A 137 -21.24 -14.48 4.35
C ASP A 137 -22.41 -14.32 3.37
N GLU A 138 -22.75 -15.40 2.65
CA GLU A 138 -23.87 -15.40 1.68
C GLU A 138 -25.25 -15.24 2.36
N ASN A 139 -25.36 -15.53 3.65
CA ASN A 139 -26.58 -15.36 4.44
C ASN A 139 -26.65 -13.97 5.10
N GLY A 140 -25.74 -13.03 4.75
CA GLY A 140 -25.66 -11.70 5.33
C GLY A 140 -25.12 -11.64 6.75
N ARG A 141 -24.59 -12.76 7.31
CA ARG A 141 -24.04 -12.82 8.67
C ARG A 141 -22.60 -12.38 8.69
N PHE A 142 -22.21 -11.52 9.62
CA PHE A 142 -20.82 -11.15 9.83
C PHE A 142 -19.99 -12.35 10.23
N ASN A 143 -19.09 -12.78 9.35
CA ASN A 143 -18.26 -13.97 9.49
C ASN A 143 -16.87 -13.76 8.84
N SER A 144 -16.00 -13.02 9.52
CA SER A 144 -14.64 -12.76 9.04
C SER A 144 -13.78 -14.02 8.96
N SER A 145 -14.08 -15.03 9.78
CA SER A 145 -13.36 -16.32 9.80
C SER A 145 -13.49 -17.09 8.49
N ARG A 146 -14.56 -16.86 7.72
CA ARG A 146 -14.72 -17.44 6.38
C ARG A 146 -13.55 -17.10 5.46
N PHE A 147 -13.00 -15.89 5.60
CA PHE A 147 -11.97 -15.36 4.71
C PHE A 147 -10.56 -15.41 5.31
N PHE A 148 -10.43 -15.31 6.64
CA PHE A 148 -9.17 -15.05 7.32
C PHE A 148 -8.98 -15.92 8.57
N ASN A 149 -9.39 -17.19 8.53
CA ASN A 149 -9.29 -18.08 9.69
C ASN A 149 -7.93 -18.81 9.75
N LYS A 150 -7.40 -19.23 8.61
CA LYS A 150 -6.19 -20.05 8.52
C LYS A 150 -5.15 -19.38 7.61
N LYS A 151 -3.85 -19.61 7.91
CA LYS A 151 -2.74 -19.15 7.07
C LYS A 151 -2.93 -19.57 5.60
N LYS A 152 -3.37 -20.81 5.37
CA LYS A 152 -3.65 -21.33 4.03
C LYS A 152 -4.63 -20.45 3.23
N GLN A 153 -5.73 -19.98 3.84
CA GLN A 153 -6.70 -19.12 3.17
C GLN A 153 -6.10 -17.76 2.76
N ILE A 154 -5.19 -17.22 3.59
CA ILE A 154 -4.49 -15.98 3.30
C ILE A 154 -3.54 -16.16 2.12
N VAL A 155 -2.81 -17.28 2.09
CA VAL A 155 -1.91 -17.63 0.98
C VAL A 155 -2.71 -17.81 -0.31
N GLU A 156 -3.78 -18.62 -0.30
CA GLU A 156 -4.67 -18.81 -1.45
C GLU A 156 -5.28 -17.50 -1.96
N MET A 157 -5.63 -16.58 -1.05
CA MET A 157 -6.13 -15.26 -1.43
C MET A 157 -5.05 -14.42 -2.13
N GLN A 158 -3.82 -14.44 -1.61
CA GLN A 158 -2.69 -13.73 -2.23
C GLN A 158 -2.33 -14.35 -3.59
N ASP A 159 -2.40 -15.68 -3.72
CA ASP A 159 -2.13 -16.37 -4.98
C ASP A 159 -3.19 -16.02 -6.04
N SER A 160 -4.48 -16.05 -5.67
CA SER A 160 -5.58 -15.66 -6.56
C SER A 160 -5.53 -14.17 -6.94
N TYR A 161 -5.02 -13.32 -6.06
CA TYR A 161 -4.80 -11.91 -6.36
C TYR A 161 -3.71 -11.75 -7.42
N ALA A 162 -2.56 -12.40 -7.21
CA ALA A 162 -1.47 -12.34 -8.18
C ALA A 162 -1.90 -12.89 -9.55
N GLU A 163 -2.63 -14.01 -9.58
CA GLU A 163 -3.21 -14.56 -10.81
C GLU A 163 -4.10 -13.53 -11.54
N ALA A 164 -4.98 -12.84 -10.80
CA ALA A 164 -5.82 -11.80 -11.37
C ALA A 164 -5.05 -10.58 -11.90
N MET A 165 -3.83 -10.36 -11.41
CA MET A 165 -2.95 -9.25 -11.80
C MET A 165 -1.93 -9.63 -12.90
N THR A 166 -1.85 -10.90 -13.30
CA THR A 166 -0.97 -11.38 -14.39
C THR A 166 -1.13 -10.61 -15.70
N PRO A 167 -2.34 -10.19 -16.15
CA PRO A 167 -2.50 -9.42 -17.38
C PRO A 167 -1.77 -8.06 -17.38
N PHE A 168 -1.35 -7.58 -16.20
CA PHE A 168 -0.56 -6.35 -16.05
C PHE A 168 0.94 -6.62 -15.94
N GLY A 169 1.39 -7.85 -16.17
CA GLY A 169 2.80 -8.26 -16.01
C GLY A 169 3.23 -8.37 -14.56
N LEU A 170 2.26 -8.42 -13.62
CA LEU A 170 2.54 -8.54 -12.19
C LEU A 170 2.60 -10.01 -11.77
N GLU A 171 3.47 -10.29 -10.81
CA GLU A 171 3.77 -11.62 -10.31
C GLU A 171 3.44 -11.74 -8.82
N ARG A 172 3.33 -12.97 -8.34
CA ARG A 172 3.23 -13.28 -6.93
C ARG A 172 4.51 -12.87 -6.20
N GLY A 173 4.40 -12.08 -5.15
CA GLY A 173 5.53 -11.76 -4.28
C GLY A 173 6.13 -13.00 -3.62
N ILE A 174 7.42 -12.95 -3.33
CA ILE A 174 8.16 -14.04 -2.67
C ILE A 174 7.69 -14.16 -1.21
N SER A 175 7.52 -15.39 -0.74
CA SER A 175 7.01 -15.64 0.61
C SER A 175 8.04 -15.23 1.69
N LYS A 176 7.54 -14.85 2.87
CA LYS A 176 8.39 -14.52 4.02
C LYS A 176 9.34 -15.68 4.39
N GLU A 177 8.90 -16.90 4.23
CA GLU A 177 9.69 -18.10 4.51
C GLU A 177 10.93 -18.21 3.60
N GLN A 178 10.83 -17.69 2.37
CA GLN A 178 11.94 -17.69 1.41
C GLN A 178 12.84 -16.46 1.53
N THR A 179 12.28 -15.31 1.90
CA THR A 179 13.03 -14.05 1.97
C THR A 179 13.63 -13.79 3.35
N GLY A 180 13.14 -14.44 4.39
CA GLY A 180 13.46 -14.11 5.78
C GLY A 180 12.92 -12.74 6.24
N ALA A 181 12.12 -12.05 5.41
CA ALA A 181 11.66 -10.69 5.66
C ALA A 181 10.89 -10.59 6.98
N ILE A 182 11.27 -9.65 7.82
CA ILE A 182 10.60 -9.32 9.08
C ILE A 182 9.64 -8.17 8.82
N HIS A 183 8.43 -8.27 9.37
CA HIS A 183 7.48 -7.16 9.29
C HIS A 183 8.03 -5.97 10.08
N GLN A 184 8.26 -4.87 9.39
CA GLN A 184 8.60 -3.58 9.99
C GLN A 184 7.39 -2.66 9.94
N THR A 185 7.18 -1.88 10.98
CA THR A 185 6.25 -0.76 10.93
C THR A 185 6.80 0.33 10.01
N LEU A 186 5.93 1.20 9.50
CA LEU A 186 6.37 2.32 8.66
C LEU A 186 7.41 3.20 9.35
N ASN A 187 7.29 3.39 10.67
CA ASN A 187 8.25 4.19 11.44
C ASN A 187 9.62 3.49 11.57
N GLU A 188 9.62 2.19 11.82
CA GLU A 188 10.86 1.39 11.86
C GLU A 188 11.55 1.39 10.49
N TRP A 189 10.78 1.21 9.41
CA TRP A 189 11.31 1.27 8.05
C TRP A 189 11.91 2.65 7.72
N LYS A 190 11.19 3.74 8.02
CA LYS A 190 11.69 5.11 7.79
C LYS A 190 12.97 5.38 8.56
N LYS A 191 13.06 4.93 9.81
CA LYS A 191 14.26 5.09 10.63
C LYS A 191 15.43 4.34 10.00
N ALA A 192 15.26 3.08 9.66
CA ALA A 192 16.31 2.27 9.02
C ALA A 192 16.75 2.85 7.67
N GLU A 193 15.82 3.40 6.88
CA GLU A 193 16.13 4.02 5.60
C GLU A 193 16.90 5.34 5.77
N CYS A 194 16.55 6.17 6.76
CA CYS A 194 17.33 7.36 7.11
C CYS A 194 18.77 6.99 7.52
N GLU A 195 18.92 6.01 8.41
CA GLU A 195 20.25 5.53 8.84
C GLU A 195 21.09 5.00 7.66
N ARG A 196 20.46 4.30 6.70
CA ARG A 196 21.12 3.83 5.48
C ARG A 196 21.59 4.99 4.60
N LEU A 197 20.72 5.97 4.36
CA LEU A 197 21.05 7.15 3.54
C LEU A 197 22.10 8.02 4.17
N GLU A 198 22.08 8.21 5.50
CA GLU A 198 23.11 8.93 6.24
C GLU A 198 24.49 8.26 6.07
N LYS A 199 24.52 6.92 6.13
CA LYS A 199 25.76 6.16 5.91
C LYS A 199 26.27 6.29 4.48
N GLU A 200 25.39 6.18 3.47
CA GLU A 200 25.78 6.36 2.07
C GLU A 200 26.29 7.78 1.79
N LEU A 201 25.68 8.80 2.41
CA LEU A 201 26.15 10.19 2.31
C LEU A 201 27.54 10.37 2.93
N ALA A 202 27.79 9.76 4.09
CA ALA A 202 29.09 9.80 4.74
C ALA A 202 30.17 9.13 3.86
N GLU A 203 29.88 7.95 3.30
CA GLU A 203 30.81 7.25 2.40
C GLU A 203 31.11 8.05 1.11
N LEU A 204 30.08 8.74 0.55
CA LEU A 204 30.26 9.63 -0.60
C LEU A 204 31.12 10.85 -0.25
N ALA A 205 30.89 11.48 0.91
CA ALA A 205 31.67 12.61 1.37
C ALA A 205 33.13 12.24 1.57
N ASP A 206 33.42 11.09 2.18
CA ASP A 206 34.79 10.58 2.37
C ASP A 206 35.49 10.32 1.03
N ASN A 207 34.77 9.78 0.03
CA ASN A 207 35.31 9.56 -1.32
C ASN A 207 35.67 10.86 -2.03
N VAL A 208 34.78 11.89 -1.95
CA VAL A 208 35.03 13.22 -2.55
C VAL A 208 36.25 13.89 -1.91
N LEU A 209 36.38 13.82 -0.59
CA LEU A 209 37.55 14.36 0.13
C LEU A 209 38.85 13.62 -0.21
N ALA A 210 38.78 12.32 -0.46
CA ALA A 210 39.95 11.52 -0.88
C ALA A 210 40.36 11.86 -2.33
N GLU A 211 39.43 12.13 -3.24
CA GLU A 211 39.73 12.58 -4.59
C GLU A 211 40.35 13.97 -4.63
N ASP A 212 39.83 14.93 -3.84
CA ASP A 212 40.42 16.27 -3.72
C ASP A 212 41.83 16.25 -3.15
N SER A 213 42.13 15.38 -2.18
CA SER A 213 43.46 15.24 -1.62
C SER A 213 44.48 14.61 -2.59
N SER A 214 44.00 13.77 -3.52
CA SER A 214 44.86 13.19 -4.56
C SER A 214 45.18 14.16 -5.71
N THR A 215 44.32 15.15 -5.93
CA THR A 215 44.50 16.16 -6.98
C THR A 215 45.45 17.30 -6.54
N GLN A 216 45.60 17.55 -5.24
CA GLN A 216 46.54 18.56 -4.71
C GLN A 216 48.00 18.13 -4.70
N SER A 217 48.32 16.87 -5.00
CA SER A 217 49.72 16.39 -5.06
C SER A 217 50.38 16.59 -6.43
N ILE A 218 49.73 17.21 -7.41
CA ILE A 218 50.35 17.60 -8.69
C ILE A 218 50.62 19.10 -8.65
N GLN A 219 51.60 19.56 -7.90
CA GLN A 219 52.19 20.85 -8.14
C GLN A 219 53.18 20.71 -9.32
N PRO A 220 53.06 21.53 -10.38
CA PRO A 220 54.07 21.58 -11.42
C PRO A 220 55.38 22.06 -10.78
N SER A 221 56.48 21.33 -11.02
CA SER A 221 57.82 21.71 -10.59
C SER A 221 58.16 23.07 -11.20
N GLU A 222 58.67 24.00 -10.38
CA GLU A 222 59.11 25.35 -10.77
C GLU A 222 60.21 25.39 -11.84
N SER A 223 60.61 24.29 -12.45
CA SER A 223 61.70 24.20 -13.43
C SER A 223 61.27 24.37 -14.89
N GLU A 224 59.97 24.46 -15.23
CA GLU A 224 59.50 24.57 -16.62
C GLU A 224 59.01 25.98 -17.05
N ILE A 225 59.16 27.01 -16.18
CA ILE A 225 58.64 28.36 -16.50
C ILE A 225 59.76 29.25 -17.11
N PHE A 226 61.01 28.82 -17.27
CA PHE A 226 62.13 29.69 -17.69
C PHE A 226 62.71 29.44 -19.08
N ASP A 227 62.19 28.52 -19.89
CA ASP A 227 62.76 28.23 -21.23
C ASP A 227 61.92 28.78 -22.41
N GLY A 228 61.14 29.81 -22.22
CA GLY A 228 60.26 30.34 -23.30
C GLY A 228 60.45 31.87 -23.62
N LEU A 229 61.52 32.52 -23.13
CA LEU A 229 61.77 33.93 -23.38
C LEU A 229 63.26 34.23 -23.57
N LEU A 230 63.81 33.84 -24.73
CA LEU A 230 64.94 34.52 -25.39
C LEU A 230 64.84 34.25 -26.90
#